data_4796c362db2ff48d1ce886a3bb968f1a
#
_entry.id   4796c362db2ff48d1ce886a3bb968f1a
#
_cell.length_a   1.000
_cell.length_b   1.000
_cell.length_c   1.000
_cell.angle_alpha   90.00
_cell.angle_beta   90.00
_cell.angle_gamma   90.00
#
_symmetry.space_group_name_H-M   'P 1'
#
loop_
_entity.id
_entity.type
_entity.pdbx_description
1 polymer ?
#
loop_
_entity_poly.entity_id
_entity_poly.type
_entity_poly.pdbx_seq_one_letter_code
_entity_poly.pdbx_strand_id
1 'polypeptide(L)'
;MTRAWAIVNPERDPDTAALVAQRHVLHSLIRCRGDELVSWADRALGLADSESPAGIESAAIRGLGLLAAGHPKAAAVAYDDLSTRVEHGAQAQRVVMGRGWVQFICDDVHNARTSLESAVAAAGLGGSRRITLWALAWLARVHFAVGEWDRAVSTVEQGRALAAVSGIAVTTPLLEWTAAQIAALRGDWTAAASAVRAATAVTGDYEMMVIPTLLARAQIAEAEADYAKTRRIVEPLARMANGTSLMEPGYWPWPDLQANALVLDGQLDAADGFLQPHEERARARGHRSALARLGYARGRLHGALGDIHAARRSFEESLELLSGLPLRYDTARVNFAFGQTLRRAGKRRQADAVISTAREIYLSLGAHTYVARCDRELKAGGLHQTRGSRDDVGLTPQEESVATLVAQGLSNREVAAELYVSPKTVQYYLTRIYAKLGVRSRSELAALRR
;
A
#
# COMPACT_ATOMS: atom_id res chain seq x y z
N MET A 1 -25.93 19.53 -8.46
CA MET A 1 -24.98 20.15 -9.41
C MET A 1 -25.54 20.17 -10.84
N THR A 2 -26.03 19.09 -11.42
CA THR A 2 -26.60 19.05 -12.79
C THR A 2 -27.73 20.09 -13.00
N ARG A 3 -28.58 20.32 -12.00
CA ARG A 3 -29.61 21.37 -12.04
C ARG A 3 -29.01 22.79 -12.07
N ALA A 4 -27.92 23.04 -11.36
CA ALA A 4 -27.25 24.34 -11.35
C ALA A 4 -26.70 24.67 -12.75
N TRP A 5 -26.05 23.69 -13.42
CA TRP A 5 -25.57 23.89 -14.78
C TRP A 5 -26.68 24.14 -15.79
N ALA A 6 -27.84 23.47 -15.64
CA ALA A 6 -28.99 23.66 -16.51
C ALA A 6 -29.65 25.06 -16.39
N ILE A 7 -29.39 25.78 -15.30
CA ILE A 7 -29.98 27.09 -15.03
C ILE A 7 -29.02 28.24 -15.45
N VAL A 8 -27.70 28.00 -15.35
CA VAL A 8 -26.68 29.01 -15.68
C VAL A 8 -26.60 29.18 -17.20
N ASN A 9 -26.59 30.41 -17.65
CA ASN A 9 -26.31 30.76 -19.05
C ASN A 9 -24.84 31.20 -19.19
N PRO A 10 -23.97 30.38 -19.80
CA PRO A 10 -22.53 30.68 -19.91
C PRO A 10 -22.21 31.97 -20.69
N GLU A 11 -23.11 32.40 -21.62
CA GLU A 11 -22.92 33.62 -22.40
C GLU A 11 -23.26 34.86 -21.62
N ARG A 12 -24.19 34.78 -20.65
CA ARG A 12 -24.63 35.90 -19.82
C ARG A 12 -23.88 35.99 -18.51
N ASP A 13 -23.46 34.90 -17.94
CA ASP A 13 -22.76 34.82 -16.65
C ASP A 13 -21.64 33.75 -16.70
N PRO A 14 -20.55 34.08 -17.40
CA PRO A 14 -19.43 33.15 -17.56
C PRO A 14 -18.74 32.79 -16.23
N ASP A 15 -18.67 33.72 -15.28
CA ASP A 15 -18.02 33.49 -13.98
C ASP A 15 -18.78 32.46 -13.14
N THR A 16 -20.10 32.59 -13.05
CA THR A 16 -20.94 31.59 -12.37
C THR A 16 -20.88 30.24 -13.09
N ALA A 17 -20.88 30.25 -14.41
CA ALA A 17 -20.76 29.03 -15.21
C ALA A 17 -19.40 28.33 -14.95
N ALA A 18 -18.29 29.07 -14.90
CA ALA A 18 -16.98 28.55 -14.57
C ALA A 18 -16.94 27.93 -13.17
N LEU A 19 -17.49 28.58 -12.17
CA LEU A 19 -17.60 28.07 -10.80
C LEU A 19 -18.42 26.76 -10.74
N VAL A 20 -19.54 26.68 -11.45
CA VAL A 20 -20.36 25.47 -11.51
C VAL A 20 -19.59 24.34 -12.19
N ALA A 21 -18.91 24.62 -13.32
CA ALA A 21 -18.07 23.66 -14.01
C ALA A 21 -16.94 23.12 -13.10
N GLN A 22 -16.26 24.01 -12.37
CA GLN A 22 -15.23 23.60 -11.39
C GLN A 22 -15.78 22.67 -10.29
N ARG A 23 -17.00 22.92 -9.81
CA ARG A 23 -17.63 22.03 -8.82
C ARG A 23 -17.90 20.64 -9.41
N HIS A 24 -18.27 20.56 -10.68
CA HIS A 24 -18.40 19.29 -11.39
C HIS A 24 -17.04 18.58 -11.55
N VAL A 25 -15.97 19.32 -11.90
CA VAL A 25 -14.61 18.79 -11.98
C VAL A 25 -14.19 18.12 -10.68
N LEU A 26 -14.33 18.82 -9.54
CA LEU A 26 -14.01 18.26 -8.22
C LEU A 26 -14.88 17.07 -7.86
N HIS A 27 -16.17 17.11 -8.19
CA HIS A 27 -17.08 15.99 -7.96
C HIS A 27 -16.66 14.74 -8.76
N SER A 28 -16.35 14.90 -10.05
CA SER A 28 -15.92 13.79 -10.91
C SER A 28 -14.57 13.20 -10.45
N LEU A 29 -13.66 14.04 -9.89
CA LEU A 29 -12.42 13.57 -9.30
C LEU A 29 -12.67 12.61 -8.12
N ILE A 30 -13.50 13.02 -7.16
CA ILE A 30 -13.79 12.19 -5.96
C ILE A 30 -14.69 10.99 -6.26
N ARG A 31 -15.40 11.01 -7.41
CA ARG A 31 -16.15 9.89 -8.00
C ARG A 31 -15.28 8.98 -8.88
N CYS A 32 -13.99 9.27 -9.02
CA CYS A 32 -13.05 8.52 -9.86
C CYS A 32 -13.46 8.39 -11.33
N ARG A 33 -14.16 9.39 -11.89
CA ARG A 33 -14.69 9.39 -13.27
C ARG A 33 -13.83 10.23 -14.20
N GLY A 34 -12.79 9.63 -14.79
CA GLY A 34 -11.79 10.32 -15.60
C GLY A 34 -12.36 11.08 -16.78
N ASP A 35 -13.16 10.44 -17.62
CA ASP A 35 -13.73 11.06 -18.83
C ASP A 35 -14.68 12.23 -18.51
N GLU A 36 -15.55 12.06 -17.50
CA GLU A 36 -16.42 13.14 -17.01
C GLU A 36 -15.60 14.29 -16.46
N LEU A 37 -14.51 14.01 -15.72
CA LEU A 37 -13.63 14.98 -15.17
C LEU A 37 -12.97 15.83 -16.26
N VAL A 38 -12.41 15.19 -17.30
CA VAL A 38 -11.80 15.87 -18.45
C VAL A 38 -12.82 16.74 -19.15
N SER A 39 -14.02 16.22 -19.46
CA SER A 39 -15.10 16.99 -20.11
C SER A 39 -15.51 18.24 -19.33
N TRP A 40 -15.64 18.14 -18.01
CA TRP A 40 -15.97 19.29 -17.17
C TRP A 40 -14.82 20.28 -17.04
N ALA A 41 -13.57 19.79 -16.98
CA ALA A 41 -12.39 20.65 -16.93
C ALA A 41 -12.22 21.44 -18.23
N ASP A 42 -12.45 20.82 -19.39
CA ASP A 42 -12.42 21.50 -20.69
C ASP A 42 -13.46 22.62 -20.75
N ARG A 43 -14.68 22.40 -20.22
CA ARG A 43 -15.71 23.45 -20.11
C ARG A 43 -15.28 24.58 -19.17
N ALA A 44 -14.72 24.25 -18.02
CA ALA A 44 -14.24 25.26 -17.07
C ALA A 44 -13.12 26.11 -17.65
N LEU A 45 -12.18 25.49 -18.40
CA LEU A 45 -11.09 26.17 -19.10
C LEU A 45 -11.57 27.05 -20.26
N GLY A 46 -12.63 26.67 -20.93
CA GLY A 46 -13.24 27.49 -21.98
C GLY A 46 -13.96 28.75 -21.46
N LEU A 47 -14.24 28.82 -20.14
CA LEU A 47 -14.93 29.96 -19.50
C LEU A 47 -14.00 30.81 -18.64
N ALA A 48 -12.90 30.25 -18.13
CA ALA A 48 -11.97 30.95 -17.25
C ALA A 48 -10.74 31.43 -18.03
N ASP A 49 -10.17 32.57 -17.61
CA ASP A 49 -8.84 32.96 -18.07
C ASP A 49 -7.81 31.89 -17.64
N SER A 50 -7.01 31.42 -18.60
CA SER A 50 -6.02 30.36 -18.42
C SER A 50 -4.97 30.69 -17.36
N GLU A 51 -4.64 31.94 -17.16
CA GLU A 51 -3.67 32.44 -16.18
C GLU A 51 -4.32 32.77 -14.82
N SER A 52 -5.63 32.73 -14.73
CA SER A 52 -6.34 32.93 -13.46
C SER A 52 -6.13 31.75 -12.51
N PRO A 53 -6.24 31.98 -11.19
CA PRO A 53 -6.22 30.87 -10.21
C PRO A 53 -7.22 29.76 -10.52
N ALA A 54 -8.38 30.11 -11.06
CA ALA A 54 -9.44 29.18 -11.45
C ALA A 54 -9.07 28.36 -12.70
N GLY A 55 -8.46 29.01 -13.69
CA GLY A 55 -7.96 28.34 -14.88
C GLY A 55 -6.83 27.34 -14.56
N ILE A 56 -5.85 27.76 -13.77
CA ILE A 56 -4.75 26.91 -13.32
C ILE A 56 -5.26 25.72 -12.50
N GLU A 57 -6.23 25.95 -11.58
CA GLU A 57 -6.84 24.85 -10.82
C GLU A 57 -7.54 23.85 -11.73
N SER A 58 -8.31 24.32 -12.69
CA SER A 58 -9.04 23.47 -13.64
C SER A 58 -8.06 22.67 -14.52
N ALA A 59 -6.99 23.30 -15.00
CA ALA A 59 -5.95 22.65 -15.78
C ALA A 59 -5.20 21.59 -14.98
N ALA A 60 -4.84 21.87 -13.71
CA ALA A 60 -4.17 20.92 -12.84
C ALA A 60 -5.07 19.69 -12.53
N ILE A 61 -6.36 19.91 -12.27
CA ILE A 61 -7.28 18.78 -12.03
C ILE A 61 -7.57 18.03 -13.33
N ARG A 62 -7.59 18.71 -14.48
CA ARG A 62 -7.68 18.06 -15.80
C ARG A 62 -6.53 17.07 -16.02
N GLY A 63 -5.31 17.40 -15.61
CA GLY A 63 -4.17 16.49 -15.64
C GLY A 63 -4.43 15.18 -14.89
N LEU A 64 -5.04 15.25 -13.70
CA LEU A 64 -5.49 14.04 -12.97
C LEU A 64 -6.60 13.29 -13.71
N GLY A 65 -7.49 14.02 -14.38
CA GLY A 65 -8.54 13.43 -15.21
C GLY A 65 -7.97 12.65 -16.40
N LEU A 66 -6.99 13.21 -17.09
CA LEU A 66 -6.29 12.55 -18.19
C LEU A 66 -5.64 11.24 -17.72
N LEU A 67 -5.01 11.25 -16.55
CA LEU A 67 -4.47 10.03 -15.95
C LEU A 67 -5.57 9.00 -15.68
N ALA A 68 -6.66 9.43 -15.05
CA ALA A 68 -7.79 8.58 -14.69
C ALA A 68 -8.55 8.02 -15.93
N ALA A 69 -8.50 8.74 -17.05
CA ALA A 69 -9.04 8.31 -18.35
C ALA A 69 -8.04 7.45 -19.15
N GLY A 70 -6.87 7.13 -18.59
CA GLY A 70 -5.86 6.28 -19.23
C GLY A 70 -4.95 6.98 -20.23
N HIS A 71 -4.72 8.29 -20.05
CA HIS A 71 -3.82 9.10 -20.86
C HIS A 71 -2.61 9.62 -20.05
N PRO A 72 -1.75 8.71 -19.48
CA PRO A 72 -0.68 9.11 -18.56
C PRO A 72 0.35 10.05 -19.21
N LYS A 73 0.68 9.87 -20.49
CA LYS A 73 1.60 10.76 -21.21
C LYS A 73 1.05 12.17 -21.35
N ALA A 74 -0.23 12.31 -21.69
CA ALA A 74 -0.88 13.60 -21.78
C ALA A 74 -1.00 14.29 -20.41
N ALA A 75 -1.23 13.51 -19.34
CA ALA A 75 -1.20 14.00 -17.97
C ALA A 75 0.18 14.56 -17.58
N ALA A 76 1.25 13.84 -17.88
CA ALA A 76 2.63 14.30 -17.59
C ALA A 76 2.94 15.62 -18.32
N VAL A 77 2.67 15.67 -19.63
CA VAL A 77 2.88 16.90 -20.44
C VAL A 77 2.09 18.08 -19.88
N ALA A 78 0.83 17.87 -19.47
CA ALA A 78 0.01 18.94 -18.88
C ALA A 78 0.63 19.50 -17.58
N TYR A 79 1.23 18.65 -16.75
CA TYR A 79 1.90 19.11 -15.52
C TYR A 79 3.27 19.76 -15.79
N ASP A 80 4.00 19.33 -16.81
CA ASP A 80 5.24 19.97 -17.21
C ASP A 80 4.97 21.40 -17.69
N ASP A 81 3.96 21.60 -18.55
CA ASP A 81 3.52 22.93 -19.01
C ASP A 81 3.09 23.83 -17.84
N LEU A 82 2.19 23.32 -16.96
CA LEU A 82 1.73 24.07 -15.79
C LEU A 82 2.84 24.46 -14.84
N SER A 83 3.87 23.65 -14.72
CA SER A 83 5.01 23.92 -13.83
C SER A 83 5.86 25.10 -14.29
N THR A 84 5.82 25.45 -15.58
CA THR A 84 6.50 26.64 -16.12
C THR A 84 5.70 27.93 -15.90
N ARG A 85 4.39 27.81 -15.63
CA ARG A 85 3.45 28.95 -15.52
C ARG A 85 3.23 29.42 -14.09
N VAL A 86 3.55 28.60 -13.08
CA VAL A 86 3.24 28.88 -11.68
C VAL A 86 4.43 28.59 -10.78
N GLU A 87 4.99 29.63 -10.18
CA GLU A 87 6.17 29.50 -9.33
C GLU A 87 5.86 29.40 -7.84
N HIS A 88 4.80 30.07 -7.36
CA HIS A 88 4.54 30.27 -5.93
C HIS A 88 3.06 30.14 -5.55
N GLY A 89 2.81 29.93 -4.25
CA GLY A 89 1.47 29.95 -3.66
C GLY A 89 0.68 28.64 -3.79
N ALA A 90 -0.62 28.72 -3.55
CA ALA A 90 -1.50 27.56 -3.51
C ALA A 90 -1.66 26.86 -4.87
N GLN A 91 -1.53 27.60 -5.98
CA GLN A 91 -1.59 27.04 -7.33
C GLN A 91 -0.34 26.22 -7.65
N ALA A 92 0.86 26.72 -7.34
CA ALA A 92 2.09 25.99 -7.48
C ALA A 92 2.07 24.71 -6.62
N GLN A 93 1.61 24.80 -5.38
CA GLN A 93 1.42 23.64 -4.51
C GLN A 93 0.50 22.58 -5.15
N ARG A 94 -0.61 23.01 -5.76
CA ARG A 94 -1.55 22.13 -6.46
C ARG A 94 -0.92 21.42 -7.65
N VAL A 95 -0.19 22.17 -8.48
CA VAL A 95 0.50 21.63 -9.66
C VAL A 95 1.54 20.58 -9.22
N VAL A 96 2.37 20.90 -8.25
CA VAL A 96 3.41 20.00 -7.75
C VAL A 96 2.81 18.74 -7.09
N MET A 97 1.73 18.90 -6.31
CA MET A 97 1.00 17.77 -5.72
C MET A 97 0.41 16.86 -6.81
N GLY A 98 -0.28 17.43 -7.80
CA GLY A 98 -0.87 16.67 -8.91
C GLY A 98 0.19 15.96 -9.76
N ARG A 99 1.31 16.63 -10.03
CA ARG A 99 2.46 16.03 -10.71
C ARG A 99 2.99 14.84 -9.94
N GLY A 100 3.20 14.97 -8.62
CA GLY A 100 3.67 13.89 -7.77
C GLY A 100 2.69 12.70 -7.74
N TRP A 101 1.40 12.96 -7.78
CA TRP A 101 0.40 11.90 -7.89
C TRP A 101 0.50 11.16 -9.23
N VAL A 102 0.59 11.87 -10.36
CA VAL A 102 0.78 11.27 -11.70
C VAL A 102 2.06 10.44 -11.75
N GLN A 103 3.17 10.99 -11.25
CA GLN A 103 4.47 10.29 -11.19
C GLN A 103 4.38 8.99 -10.41
N PHE A 104 3.71 9.00 -9.23
CA PHE A 104 3.54 7.80 -8.42
C PHE A 104 2.74 6.71 -9.14
N ILE A 105 1.62 7.10 -9.76
CA ILE A 105 0.78 6.16 -10.51
C ILE A 105 1.51 5.60 -11.74
N CYS A 106 2.46 6.33 -12.31
CA CYS A 106 3.24 5.93 -13.51
C CYS A 106 4.57 5.23 -13.17
N ASP A 107 4.77 4.71 -11.97
CA ASP A 107 5.99 4.04 -11.50
C ASP A 107 7.23 4.95 -11.37
N ASP A 108 7.09 6.26 -11.50
CA ASP A 108 8.16 7.24 -11.26
C ASP A 108 8.20 7.62 -9.77
N VAL A 109 8.51 6.63 -8.93
CA VAL A 109 8.40 6.73 -7.47
C VAL A 109 9.36 7.75 -6.87
N HIS A 110 10.55 7.90 -7.46
CA HIS A 110 11.57 8.84 -6.98
C HIS A 110 11.13 10.30 -7.16
N ASN A 111 10.72 10.66 -8.37
CA ASN A 111 10.24 12.02 -8.65
C ASN A 111 8.90 12.31 -7.96
N ALA A 112 8.04 11.30 -7.83
CA ALA A 112 6.81 11.41 -7.04
C ALA A 112 7.08 11.83 -5.60
N ARG A 113 8.07 11.20 -4.96
CA ARG A 113 8.49 11.56 -3.61
C ARG A 113 8.91 13.03 -3.53
N THR A 114 9.84 13.45 -4.38
CA THR A 114 10.35 14.83 -4.41
C THR A 114 9.22 15.85 -4.61
N SER A 115 8.32 15.59 -5.55
CA SER A 115 7.19 16.47 -5.84
C SER A 115 6.23 16.55 -4.64
N LEU A 116 5.88 15.41 -4.02
CA LEU A 116 4.95 15.40 -2.88
C LEU A 116 5.56 16.01 -1.61
N GLU A 117 6.84 15.78 -1.33
CA GLU A 117 7.57 16.45 -0.23
C GLU A 117 7.59 17.98 -0.44
N SER A 118 7.82 18.44 -1.67
CA SER A 118 7.75 19.87 -2.01
C SER A 118 6.33 20.43 -1.80
N ALA A 119 5.31 19.69 -2.19
CA ALA A 119 3.92 20.10 -1.97
C ALA A 119 3.54 20.20 -0.47
N VAL A 120 4.08 19.30 0.35
CA VAL A 120 3.91 19.35 1.81
C VAL A 120 4.63 20.56 2.40
N ALA A 121 5.88 20.81 1.99
CA ALA A 121 6.68 21.96 2.46
C ALA A 121 6.03 23.31 2.13
N ALA A 122 5.37 23.43 0.98
CA ALA A 122 4.66 24.64 0.56
C ALA A 122 3.50 25.03 1.50
N ALA A 123 3.03 24.16 2.37
CA ALA A 123 2.00 24.46 3.36
C ALA A 123 2.37 25.63 4.28
N GLY A 124 3.64 25.73 4.69
CA GLY A 124 4.17 26.82 5.52
C GLY A 124 4.32 28.15 4.79
N LEU A 125 4.20 28.16 3.46
CA LEU A 125 4.36 29.34 2.60
C LEU A 125 3.03 29.85 2.04
N GLY A 126 1.93 29.69 2.76
CA GLY A 126 0.60 30.12 2.33
C GLY A 126 -0.17 29.09 1.47
N GLY A 127 0.24 27.82 1.52
CA GLY A 127 -0.41 26.73 0.81
C GLY A 127 -1.80 26.36 1.37
N SER A 128 -2.54 25.61 0.58
CA SER A 128 -3.89 25.13 0.93
C SER A 128 -3.81 23.89 1.82
N ARG A 129 -4.45 23.89 2.99
CA ARG A 129 -4.58 22.71 3.87
C ARG A 129 -5.17 21.50 3.15
N ARG A 130 -6.15 21.72 2.27
CA ARG A 130 -6.75 20.64 1.46
C ARG A 130 -5.72 19.99 0.54
N ILE A 131 -4.89 20.77 -0.13
CA ILE A 131 -3.84 20.24 -1.02
C ILE A 131 -2.75 19.54 -0.21
N THR A 132 -2.37 20.09 0.95
CA THR A 132 -1.42 19.43 1.87
C THR A 132 -1.92 18.06 2.32
N LEU A 133 -3.21 17.92 2.62
CA LEU A 133 -3.79 16.62 2.98
C LEU A 133 -3.69 15.60 1.84
N TRP A 134 -3.96 16.00 0.59
CA TRP A 134 -3.76 15.13 -0.57
C TRP A 134 -2.28 14.76 -0.75
N ALA A 135 -1.38 15.73 -0.60
CA ALA A 135 0.06 15.48 -0.69
C ALA A 135 0.54 14.49 0.38
N LEU A 136 0.14 14.67 1.65
CA LEU A 136 0.47 13.76 2.75
C LEU A 136 -0.08 12.35 2.51
N ALA A 137 -1.31 12.23 2.02
CA ALA A 137 -1.93 10.94 1.79
C ALA A 137 -1.21 10.13 0.70
N TRP A 138 -0.83 10.77 -0.42
CA TRP A 138 -0.05 10.11 -1.46
C TRP A 138 1.41 9.92 -1.07
N LEU A 139 2.03 10.86 -0.34
CA LEU A 139 3.39 10.71 0.17
C LEU A 139 3.52 9.51 1.13
N ALA A 140 2.52 9.28 1.98
CA ALA A 140 2.47 8.09 2.82
C ALA A 140 2.45 6.79 1.99
N ARG A 141 1.75 6.78 0.84
CA ARG A 141 1.76 5.65 -0.10
C ARG A 141 3.12 5.50 -0.79
N VAL A 142 3.78 6.60 -1.15
CA VAL A 142 5.14 6.56 -1.71
C VAL A 142 6.12 5.98 -0.69
N HIS A 143 6.13 6.47 0.55
CA HIS A 143 6.99 5.92 1.61
C HIS A 143 6.73 4.43 1.87
N PHE A 144 5.45 4.01 1.84
CA PHE A 144 5.11 2.59 1.92
C PHE A 144 5.74 1.79 0.76
N ALA A 145 5.59 2.27 -0.47
CA ALA A 145 6.07 1.60 -1.68
C ALA A 145 7.60 1.40 -1.68
N VAL A 146 8.35 2.41 -1.24
CA VAL A 146 9.82 2.33 -1.16
C VAL A 146 10.32 1.56 0.07
N GLY A 147 9.43 1.17 0.98
CA GLY A 147 9.77 0.40 2.17
C GLY A 147 10.18 1.25 3.39
N GLU A 148 9.98 2.56 3.35
CA GLU A 148 10.24 3.48 4.45
C GLU A 148 9.02 3.58 5.38
N TRP A 149 8.63 2.47 5.99
CA TRP A 149 7.35 2.36 6.68
C TRP A 149 7.24 3.23 7.93
N ASP A 150 8.33 3.52 8.64
CA ASP A 150 8.29 4.46 9.77
C ASP A 150 8.00 5.89 9.31
N ARG A 151 8.57 6.30 8.18
CA ARG A 151 8.24 7.58 7.56
C ARG A 151 6.79 7.61 7.07
N ALA A 152 6.30 6.50 6.49
CA ALA A 152 4.90 6.40 6.09
C ALA A 152 3.96 6.60 7.28
N VAL A 153 4.23 5.96 8.42
CA VAL A 153 3.45 6.13 9.66
C VAL A 153 3.52 7.56 10.17
N SER A 154 4.71 8.16 10.23
CA SER A 154 4.86 9.58 10.62
C SER A 154 4.09 10.53 9.70
N THR A 155 4.09 10.28 8.38
CA THR A 155 3.33 11.07 7.40
C THR A 155 1.82 10.90 7.59
N VAL A 156 1.35 9.70 7.93
CA VAL A 156 -0.06 9.45 8.30
C VAL A 156 -0.44 10.25 9.54
N GLU A 157 0.39 10.27 10.59
CA GLU A 157 0.10 11.03 11.81
C GLU A 157 0.01 12.56 11.53
N GLN A 158 0.89 13.08 10.69
CA GLN A 158 0.80 14.48 10.24
C GLN A 158 -0.53 14.74 9.51
N GLY A 159 -0.93 13.83 8.64
CA GLY A 159 -2.21 13.92 7.93
C GLY A 159 -3.41 13.87 8.87
N ARG A 160 -3.41 12.97 9.86
CA ARG A 160 -4.44 12.88 10.91
C ARG A 160 -4.59 14.18 11.69
N ALA A 161 -3.47 14.73 12.15
CA ALA A 161 -3.45 15.99 12.89
C ALA A 161 -4.02 17.13 12.06
N LEU A 162 -3.60 17.25 10.80
CA LEU A 162 -4.11 18.29 9.90
C LEU A 162 -5.60 18.09 9.57
N ALA A 163 -6.05 16.87 9.35
CA ALA A 163 -7.46 16.56 9.09
C ALA A 163 -8.35 16.93 10.29
N ALA A 164 -7.90 16.62 11.52
CA ALA A 164 -8.61 16.94 12.74
C ALA A 164 -8.77 18.47 12.93
N VAL A 165 -7.70 19.25 12.72
CA VAL A 165 -7.73 20.71 12.87
C VAL A 165 -8.52 21.40 11.75
N SER A 166 -8.49 20.84 10.53
CA SER A 166 -9.16 21.46 9.36
C SER A 166 -10.60 21.02 9.16
N GLY A 167 -11.04 19.94 9.80
CA GLY A 167 -12.36 19.33 9.56
C GLY A 167 -12.49 18.65 8.18
N ILE A 168 -11.39 18.44 7.45
CA ILE A 168 -11.40 17.87 6.10
C ILE A 168 -11.17 16.36 6.19
N ALA A 169 -12.20 15.56 5.92
CA ALA A 169 -12.17 14.11 6.09
C ALA A 169 -11.95 13.29 4.79
N VAL A 170 -12.02 13.93 3.61
CA VAL A 170 -12.03 13.23 2.31
C VAL A 170 -10.78 12.37 2.07
N THR A 171 -9.63 12.72 2.63
CA THR A 171 -8.36 12.01 2.49
C THR A 171 -8.10 11.01 3.63
N THR A 172 -8.90 11.03 4.69
CA THR A 172 -8.74 10.15 5.85
C THR A 172 -8.71 8.67 5.46
N PRO A 173 -9.62 8.14 4.62
CA PRO A 173 -9.54 6.72 4.24
C PRO A 173 -8.26 6.35 3.49
N LEU A 174 -7.67 7.26 2.72
CA LEU A 174 -6.40 7.02 2.02
C LEU A 174 -5.22 6.98 2.99
N LEU A 175 -5.18 7.85 3.99
CA LEU A 175 -4.19 7.82 5.08
C LEU A 175 -4.33 6.54 5.90
N GLU A 176 -5.54 6.21 6.31
CA GLU A 176 -5.83 5.05 7.14
C GLU A 176 -5.58 3.71 6.42
N TRP A 177 -5.74 3.67 5.10
CA TRP A 177 -5.35 2.51 4.32
C TRP A 177 -3.86 2.21 4.46
N THR A 178 -3.00 3.23 4.38
CA THR A 178 -1.55 3.05 4.57
C THR A 178 -1.22 2.57 5.99
N ALA A 179 -1.83 3.17 7.00
CA ALA A 179 -1.65 2.78 8.39
C ALA A 179 -2.11 1.34 8.65
N ALA A 180 -3.30 0.98 8.18
CA ALA A 180 -3.88 -0.36 8.34
C ALA A 180 -3.01 -1.45 7.70
N GLN A 181 -2.52 -1.18 6.48
CA GLN A 181 -1.66 -2.13 5.76
C GLN A 181 -0.33 -2.35 6.50
N ILE A 182 0.34 -1.28 6.92
CA ILE A 182 1.61 -1.39 7.66
C ILE A 182 1.41 -2.13 8.99
N ALA A 183 0.36 -1.78 9.75
CA ALA A 183 0.05 -2.42 11.02
C ALA A 183 -0.21 -3.94 10.85
N ALA A 184 -1.00 -4.35 9.85
CA ALA A 184 -1.26 -5.75 9.56
C ALA A 184 0.01 -6.51 9.14
N LEU A 185 0.87 -5.90 8.34
CA LEU A 185 2.15 -6.48 7.92
C LEU A 185 3.13 -6.63 9.10
N ARG A 186 3.11 -5.71 10.06
CA ARG A 186 3.87 -5.78 11.31
C ARG A 186 3.28 -6.76 12.32
N GLY A 187 2.03 -7.18 12.15
CA GLY A 187 1.32 -8.06 13.08
C GLY A 187 0.62 -7.31 14.23
N ASP A 188 0.51 -5.98 14.14
CA ASP A 188 -0.27 -5.16 15.07
C ASP A 188 -1.74 -5.11 14.61
N TRP A 189 -2.47 -6.15 14.94
CA TRP A 189 -3.88 -6.29 14.57
C TRP A 189 -4.79 -5.26 15.22
N THR A 190 -4.42 -4.77 16.40
CA THR A 190 -5.17 -3.74 17.13
C THR A 190 -5.09 -2.40 16.40
N ALA A 191 -3.89 -1.98 16.03
CA ALA A 191 -3.68 -0.76 15.24
C ALA A 191 -4.33 -0.88 13.85
N ALA A 192 -4.20 -2.05 13.18
CA ALA A 192 -4.84 -2.29 11.89
C ALA A 192 -6.37 -2.14 11.95
N ALA A 193 -7.02 -2.77 12.95
CA ALA A 193 -8.46 -2.65 13.17
C ALA A 193 -8.87 -1.21 13.53
N SER A 194 -8.06 -0.49 14.30
CA SER A 194 -8.32 0.91 14.65
C SER A 194 -8.31 1.81 13.41
N ALA A 195 -7.31 1.68 12.53
CA ALA A 195 -7.22 2.42 11.28
C ALA A 195 -8.43 2.16 10.37
N VAL A 196 -8.87 0.90 10.23
CA VAL A 196 -10.09 0.58 9.46
C VAL A 196 -11.33 1.22 10.07
N ARG A 197 -11.47 1.23 11.40
CA ARG A 197 -12.61 1.90 12.06
C ARG A 197 -12.58 3.40 11.77
N ALA A 198 -11.42 4.06 11.85
CA ALA A 198 -11.27 5.48 11.55
C ALA A 198 -11.62 5.81 10.09
N ALA A 199 -11.16 5.00 9.12
CA ALA A 199 -11.55 5.12 7.73
C ALA A 199 -13.07 4.98 7.56
N THR A 200 -13.67 3.92 8.12
CA THR A 200 -15.10 3.61 7.97
C THR A 200 -15.99 4.69 8.58
N ALA A 201 -15.59 5.30 9.70
CA ALA A 201 -16.36 6.34 10.39
C ALA A 201 -16.61 7.59 9.55
N VAL A 202 -15.73 7.89 8.59
CA VAL A 202 -15.82 9.08 7.72
C VAL A 202 -16.14 8.73 6.27
N THR A 203 -16.14 7.45 5.91
CA THR A 203 -16.40 7.02 4.52
C THR A 203 -17.85 7.31 4.15
N GLY A 204 -18.01 8.17 3.13
CA GLY A 204 -19.30 8.45 2.49
C GLY A 204 -19.46 7.64 1.20
N ASP A 205 -20.29 8.13 0.28
CA ASP A 205 -20.62 7.46 -0.99
C ASP A 205 -19.62 7.75 -2.12
N TYR A 206 -18.52 8.43 -1.83
CA TYR A 206 -17.52 8.79 -2.84
C TYR A 206 -16.51 7.65 -3.01
N GLU A 207 -16.27 7.26 -4.25
CA GLU A 207 -15.34 6.20 -4.64
C GLU A 207 -13.93 6.43 -4.08
N MET A 208 -13.47 7.68 -4.06
CA MET A 208 -12.17 8.07 -3.50
C MET A 208 -12.04 7.79 -1.99
N MET A 209 -13.15 7.60 -1.28
CA MET A 209 -13.19 7.22 0.14
C MET A 209 -13.48 5.72 0.32
N VAL A 210 -14.38 5.19 -0.50
CA VAL A 210 -14.80 3.78 -0.44
C VAL A 210 -13.66 2.83 -0.83
N ILE A 211 -12.95 3.15 -1.93
CA ILE A 211 -11.89 2.30 -2.46
C ILE A 211 -10.77 2.04 -1.45
N PRO A 212 -10.10 3.06 -0.86
CA PRO A 212 -9.04 2.80 0.11
C PRO A 212 -9.55 2.13 1.39
N THR A 213 -10.80 2.37 1.80
CA THR A 213 -11.42 1.66 2.94
C THR A 213 -11.57 0.17 2.65
N LEU A 214 -12.02 -0.20 1.46
CA LEU A 214 -12.11 -1.61 1.03
C LEU A 214 -10.73 -2.24 0.88
N LEU A 215 -9.75 -1.53 0.32
CA LEU A 215 -8.37 -2.00 0.19
C LEU A 215 -7.74 -2.27 1.57
N ALA A 216 -7.92 -1.37 2.54
CA ALA A 216 -7.44 -1.57 3.91
C ALA A 216 -7.99 -2.86 4.51
N ARG A 217 -9.29 -3.08 4.41
CA ARG A 217 -9.96 -4.29 4.92
C ARG A 217 -9.51 -5.56 4.19
N ALA A 218 -9.36 -5.49 2.86
CA ALA A 218 -8.95 -6.63 2.05
C ALA A 218 -7.50 -7.05 2.33
N GLN A 219 -6.60 -6.09 2.49
CA GLN A 219 -5.19 -6.37 2.78
C GLN A 219 -4.97 -6.91 4.20
N ILE A 220 -5.80 -6.51 5.17
CA ILE A 220 -5.83 -7.16 6.49
C ILE A 220 -6.25 -8.63 6.33
N ALA A 221 -7.34 -8.90 5.61
CA ALA A 221 -7.80 -10.27 5.39
C ALA A 221 -6.76 -11.13 4.63
N GLU A 222 -6.06 -10.55 3.64
CA GLU A 222 -4.93 -11.20 2.97
C GLU A 222 -3.78 -11.50 3.94
N ALA A 223 -3.47 -10.55 4.84
CA ALA A 223 -2.46 -10.72 5.88
C ALA A 223 -2.88 -11.77 6.94
N GLU A 224 -4.17 -11.97 7.18
CA GLU A 224 -4.73 -13.07 8.00
C GLU A 224 -4.72 -14.42 7.25
N ALA A 225 -4.47 -14.45 5.93
CA ALA A 225 -4.64 -15.58 5.01
C ALA A 225 -6.12 -16.01 4.83
N ASP A 226 -7.07 -15.14 5.08
CA ASP A 226 -8.48 -15.37 4.81
C ASP A 226 -8.84 -14.88 3.39
N TYR A 227 -8.54 -15.70 2.40
CA TYR A 227 -8.70 -15.36 1.00
C TYR A 227 -10.18 -15.30 0.57
N ALA A 228 -11.03 -16.11 1.16
CA ALA A 228 -12.47 -16.03 0.94
C ALA A 228 -13.06 -14.68 1.42
N LYS A 229 -12.59 -14.20 2.58
CA LYS A 229 -12.94 -12.86 3.10
C LYS A 229 -12.36 -11.77 2.21
N THR A 230 -11.08 -11.88 1.77
CA THR A 230 -10.44 -10.94 0.85
C THR A 230 -11.27 -10.78 -0.41
N ARG A 231 -11.65 -11.88 -1.08
CA ARG A 231 -12.47 -11.90 -2.28
C ARG A 231 -13.80 -11.17 -2.09
N ARG A 232 -14.53 -11.48 -1.01
CA ARG A 232 -15.83 -10.82 -0.71
C ARG A 232 -15.70 -9.32 -0.48
N ILE A 233 -14.59 -8.86 0.13
CA ILE A 233 -14.36 -7.43 0.38
C ILE A 233 -14.01 -6.70 -0.92
N VAL A 234 -13.26 -7.33 -1.84
CA VAL A 234 -12.82 -6.71 -3.10
C VAL A 234 -13.90 -6.76 -4.19
N GLU A 235 -14.82 -7.72 -4.14
CA GLU A 235 -15.89 -7.88 -5.14
C GLU A 235 -16.67 -6.58 -5.48
N PRO A 236 -17.02 -5.70 -4.53
CA PRO A 236 -17.64 -4.41 -4.86
C PRO A 236 -16.79 -3.54 -5.78
N LEU A 237 -15.46 -3.59 -5.70
CA LEU A 237 -14.57 -2.83 -6.57
C LEU A 237 -14.70 -3.28 -8.04
N ALA A 238 -14.87 -4.57 -8.29
CA ALA A 238 -15.11 -5.09 -9.63
C ALA A 238 -16.41 -4.54 -10.25
N ARG A 239 -17.45 -4.38 -9.44
CA ARG A 239 -18.73 -3.75 -9.88
C ARG A 239 -18.59 -2.26 -10.12
N MET A 240 -17.75 -1.57 -9.34
CA MET A 240 -17.48 -0.13 -9.48
C MET A 240 -16.51 0.18 -10.63
N ALA A 241 -15.80 -0.82 -11.15
CA ALA A 241 -14.73 -0.62 -12.14
C ALA A 241 -15.22 -0.02 -13.47
N ASN A 242 -16.43 -0.36 -13.90
CA ASN A 242 -16.99 0.13 -15.16
C ASN A 242 -17.19 1.67 -15.12
N GLY A 243 -16.54 2.37 -16.06
CA GLY A 243 -16.62 3.82 -16.18
C GLY A 243 -15.87 4.60 -15.10
N THR A 244 -14.96 3.95 -14.37
CA THR A 244 -14.11 4.58 -13.36
C THR A 244 -12.63 4.31 -13.60
N SER A 245 -11.76 5.07 -12.92
CA SER A 245 -10.30 4.88 -12.94
C SER A 245 -9.83 3.58 -12.29
N LEU A 246 -10.72 2.77 -11.71
CA LEU A 246 -10.40 1.47 -11.13
C LEU A 246 -9.82 0.48 -12.15
N MET A 247 -10.15 0.64 -13.42
CA MET A 247 -9.61 -0.19 -14.50
C MET A 247 -8.22 0.28 -14.97
N GLU A 248 -7.79 1.50 -14.66
CA GLU A 248 -6.51 2.00 -15.12
C GLU A 248 -5.35 1.46 -14.25
N PRO A 249 -4.30 0.89 -14.89
CA PRO A 249 -3.17 0.30 -14.17
C PRO A 249 -2.47 1.32 -13.28
N GLY A 250 -2.01 0.87 -12.13
CA GLY A 250 -1.27 1.69 -11.18
C GLY A 250 -2.11 2.55 -10.25
N TYR A 251 -3.36 2.86 -10.62
CA TYR A 251 -4.22 3.74 -9.82
C TYR A 251 -4.60 3.12 -8.47
N TRP A 252 -5.11 1.88 -8.50
CA TRP A 252 -5.51 1.13 -7.31
C TRP A 252 -5.04 -0.32 -7.38
N PRO A 253 -4.29 -0.82 -6.40
CA PRO A 253 -3.77 -2.19 -6.41
C PRO A 253 -4.82 -3.19 -5.90
N TRP A 254 -5.97 -3.30 -6.59
CA TRP A 254 -7.03 -4.24 -6.26
C TRP A 254 -7.08 -5.46 -7.17
N PRO A 255 -6.65 -5.39 -8.47
CA PRO A 255 -6.81 -6.53 -9.35
C PRO A 255 -5.96 -7.72 -8.93
N ASP A 256 -4.73 -7.50 -8.47
CA ASP A 256 -3.88 -8.57 -7.97
C ASP A 256 -4.39 -9.19 -6.66
N LEU A 257 -5.03 -8.41 -5.79
CA LEU A 257 -5.70 -8.92 -4.58
C LEU A 257 -6.86 -9.85 -4.94
N GLN A 258 -7.72 -9.43 -5.88
CA GLN A 258 -8.86 -10.23 -6.34
C GLN A 258 -8.39 -11.52 -7.03
N ALA A 259 -7.45 -11.41 -7.97
CA ALA A 259 -6.93 -12.54 -8.70
C ALA A 259 -6.24 -13.55 -7.76
N ASN A 260 -5.39 -13.07 -6.84
CA ASN A 260 -4.74 -13.91 -5.86
C ASN A 260 -5.75 -14.62 -4.93
N ALA A 261 -6.79 -13.91 -4.51
CA ALA A 261 -7.84 -14.47 -3.67
C ALA A 261 -8.65 -15.55 -4.42
N LEU A 262 -8.99 -15.33 -5.70
CA LEU A 262 -9.66 -16.32 -6.54
C LEU A 262 -8.83 -17.60 -6.69
N VAL A 263 -7.53 -17.46 -6.98
CA VAL A 263 -6.62 -18.62 -7.11
C VAL A 263 -6.53 -19.42 -5.81
N LEU A 264 -6.40 -18.73 -4.68
CA LEU A 264 -6.23 -19.39 -3.37
C LEU A 264 -7.55 -19.92 -2.78
N ASP A 265 -8.69 -19.43 -3.27
CA ASP A 265 -10.03 -19.95 -3.01
C ASP A 265 -10.42 -21.09 -3.99
N GLY A 266 -9.51 -21.49 -4.89
CA GLY A 266 -9.70 -22.59 -5.84
C GLY A 266 -10.56 -22.26 -7.07
N GLN A 267 -10.88 -20.99 -7.30
CA GLN A 267 -11.71 -20.53 -8.42
C GLN A 267 -10.84 -20.20 -9.64
N LEU A 268 -10.19 -21.23 -10.20
CA LEU A 268 -9.12 -21.05 -11.20
C LEU A 268 -9.61 -20.46 -12.53
N ASP A 269 -10.75 -20.91 -13.06
CA ASP A 269 -11.32 -20.39 -14.30
C ASP A 269 -11.76 -18.92 -14.14
N ALA A 270 -12.36 -18.58 -12.98
CA ALA A 270 -12.71 -17.21 -12.67
C ALA A 270 -11.47 -16.31 -12.53
N ALA A 271 -10.38 -16.82 -11.96
CA ALA A 271 -9.13 -16.10 -11.86
C ALA A 271 -8.51 -15.82 -13.24
N ASP A 272 -8.54 -16.78 -14.16
CA ASP A 272 -8.04 -16.62 -15.52
C ASP A 272 -8.81 -15.56 -16.30
N GLY A 273 -10.14 -15.68 -16.34
CA GLY A 273 -11.00 -14.71 -17.01
C GLY A 273 -10.93 -13.31 -16.41
N PHE A 274 -10.66 -13.21 -15.09
CA PHE A 274 -10.45 -11.92 -14.42
C PHE A 274 -9.09 -11.29 -14.74
N LEU A 275 -8.02 -12.08 -14.77
CA LEU A 275 -6.66 -11.57 -15.04
C LEU A 275 -6.50 -11.03 -16.45
N GLN A 276 -7.05 -11.71 -17.45
CA GLN A 276 -6.81 -11.40 -18.86
C GLN A 276 -7.04 -9.94 -19.23
N PRO A 277 -8.21 -9.32 -19.00
CA PRO A 277 -8.46 -7.93 -19.40
C PRO A 277 -7.57 -6.92 -18.65
N HIS A 278 -7.19 -7.22 -17.39
CA HIS A 278 -6.29 -6.38 -16.62
C HIS A 278 -4.85 -6.45 -17.13
N GLU A 279 -4.37 -7.65 -17.51
CA GLU A 279 -3.05 -7.84 -18.12
C GLU A 279 -2.94 -7.17 -19.48
N GLU A 280 -3.96 -7.33 -20.33
CA GLU A 280 -4.02 -6.68 -21.65
C GLU A 280 -3.95 -5.15 -21.51
N ARG A 281 -4.72 -4.58 -20.60
CA ARG A 281 -4.70 -3.14 -20.33
C ARG A 281 -3.36 -2.67 -19.77
N ALA A 282 -2.80 -3.36 -18.80
CA ALA A 282 -1.51 -3.02 -18.20
C ALA A 282 -0.38 -3.11 -19.25
N ARG A 283 -0.45 -4.09 -20.15
CA ARG A 283 0.48 -4.25 -21.28
C ARG A 283 0.34 -3.11 -22.29
N ALA A 284 -0.88 -2.75 -22.65
CA ALA A 284 -1.16 -1.63 -23.57
C ALA A 284 -0.68 -0.27 -23.00
N ARG A 285 -0.67 -0.11 -21.66
CA ARG A 285 -0.14 1.08 -20.98
C ARG A 285 1.37 1.01 -20.72
N GLY A 286 2.01 -0.14 -20.88
CA GLY A 286 3.41 -0.37 -20.53
C GLY A 286 3.69 -0.22 -19.02
N HIS A 287 2.69 -0.52 -18.16
CA HIS A 287 2.76 -0.28 -16.73
C HIS A 287 3.46 -1.42 -16.01
N ARG A 288 4.72 -1.22 -15.61
CA ARG A 288 5.61 -2.27 -15.11
C ARG A 288 5.14 -2.86 -13.78
N SER A 289 4.86 -2.04 -12.78
CA SER A 289 4.47 -2.56 -11.46
C SER A 289 3.12 -3.26 -11.48
N ALA A 290 2.16 -2.77 -12.28
CA ALA A 290 0.87 -3.44 -12.44
C ALA A 290 1.02 -4.81 -13.13
N LEU A 291 1.82 -4.89 -14.20
CA LEU A 291 2.14 -6.16 -14.86
C LEU A 291 2.80 -7.15 -13.90
N ALA A 292 3.76 -6.69 -13.10
CA ALA A 292 4.43 -7.53 -12.12
C ALA A 292 3.46 -8.09 -11.05
N ARG A 293 2.55 -7.25 -10.55
CA ARG A 293 1.53 -7.69 -9.57
C ARG A 293 0.52 -8.66 -10.19
N LEU A 294 0.10 -8.44 -11.43
CA LEU A 294 -0.76 -9.38 -12.14
C LEU A 294 -0.02 -10.69 -12.46
N GLY A 295 1.24 -10.61 -12.92
CA GLY A 295 2.10 -11.76 -13.17
C GLY A 295 2.37 -12.61 -11.93
N TYR A 296 2.44 -12.00 -10.74
CA TYR A 296 2.45 -12.71 -9.47
C TYR A 296 1.21 -13.60 -9.28
N ALA A 297 0.01 -13.08 -9.56
CA ALA A 297 -1.23 -13.86 -9.48
C ALA A 297 -1.31 -14.90 -10.60
N ARG A 298 -0.87 -14.56 -11.80
CA ARG A 298 -0.76 -15.47 -12.96
C ARG A 298 0.16 -16.66 -12.68
N GLY A 299 1.32 -16.41 -12.07
CA GLY A 299 2.25 -17.45 -11.66
C GLY A 299 1.63 -18.41 -10.64
N ARG A 300 0.86 -17.91 -9.67
CA ARG A 300 0.09 -18.75 -8.75
C ARG A 300 -0.98 -19.59 -9.45
N LEU A 301 -1.68 -18.98 -10.41
CA LEU A 301 -2.70 -19.68 -11.20
C LEU A 301 -2.08 -20.85 -11.98
N HIS A 302 -1.02 -20.62 -12.74
CA HIS A 302 -0.31 -21.68 -13.46
C HIS A 302 0.20 -22.77 -12.52
N GLY A 303 0.71 -22.39 -11.35
CA GLY A 303 1.13 -23.35 -10.33
C GLY A 303 -0.02 -24.17 -9.75
N ALA A 304 -1.21 -23.60 -9.60
CA ALA A 304 -2.41 -24.31 -9.16
C ALA A 304 -2.94 -25.27 -10.23
N LEU A 305 -2.80 -24.91 -11.51
CA LEU A 305 -3.13 -25.75 -12.67
C LEU A 305 -2.08 -26.86 -12.93
N GLY A 306 -0.96 -26.87 -12.19
CA GLY A 306 0.11 -27.88 -12.33
C GLY A 306 1.15 -27.53 -13.40
N ASP A 307 1.01 -26.42 -14.13
CA ASP A 307 2.01 -25.98 -15.11
C ASP A 307 3.13 -25.18 -14.42
N ILE A 308 4.10 -25.92 -13.89
CA ILE A 308 5.24 -25.32 -13.19
C ILE A 308 6.15 -24.50 -14.11
N HIS A 309 6.20 -24.82 -15.42
CA HIS A 309 7.02 -24.08 -16.36
C HIS A 309 6.42 -22.70 -16.68
N ALA A 310 5.12 -22.65 -16.93
CA ALA A 310 4.42 -21.37 -17.10
C ALA A 310 4.43 -20.55 -15.81
N ALA A 311 4.24 -21.19 -14.65
CA ALA A 311 4.33 -20.52 -13.35
C ALA A 311 5.70 -19.85 -13.15
N ARG A 312 6.78 -20.57 -13.42
CA ARG A 312 8.15 -20.05 -13.34
C ARG A 312 8.32 -18.82 -14.23
N ARG A 313 7.95 -18.92 -15.51
CA ARG A 313 8.06 -17.76 -16.45
C ARG A 313 7.33 -16.55 -15.91
N SER A 314 6.08 -16.71 -15.45
CA SER A 314 5.29 -15.58 -14.92
C SER A 314 5.94 -14.92 -13.71
N PHE A 315 6.55 -15.69 -12.79
CA PHE A 315 7.25 -15.11 -11.63
C PHE A 315 8.56 -14.45 -12.02
N GLU A 316 9.36 -15.06 -12.91
CA GLU A 316 10.62 -14.50 -13.39
C GLU A 316 10.39 -13.19 -14.16
N GLU A 317 9.39 -13.13 -15.05
CA GLU A 317 8.96 -11.90 -15.72
C GLU A 317 8.50 -10.83 -14.72
N SER A 318 7.76 -11.22 -13.66
CA SER A 318 7.34 -10.28 -12.62
C SER A 318 8.54 -9.69 -11.87
N LEU A 319 9.54 -10.49 -11.55
CA LEU A 319 10.77 -10.02 -10.90
C LEU A 319 11.60 -9.11 -11.81
N GLU A 320 11.66 -9.42 -13.11
CA GLU A 320 12.32 -8.57 -14.10
C GLU A 320 11.62 -7.21 -14.24
N LEU A 321 10.28 -7.19 -14.30
CA LEU A 321 9.50 -5.94 -14.32
C LEU A 321 9.72 -5.08 -13.07
N LEU A 322 9.94 -5.70 -11.91
CA LEU A 322 10.25 -5.01 -10.65
C LEU A 322 11.73 -4.60 -10.55
N SER A 323 12.60 -5.16 -11.38
CA SER A 323 14.02 -4.80 -11.39
C SER A 323 14.18 -3.31 -11.69
N GLY A 324 14.92 -2.59 -10.84
CA GLY A 324 15.09 -1.15 -10.95
C GLY A 324 13.91 -0.29 -10.45
N LEU A 325 12.81 -0.91 -9.99
CA LEU A 325 11.76 -0.20 -9.25
C LEU A 325 12.00 -0.38 -7.73
N PRO A 326 11.83 0.67 -6.91
CA PRO A 326 12.06 0.60 -5.48
C PRO A 326 10.90 -0.07 -4.72
N LEU A 327 10.26 -1.08 -5.32
CA LEU A 327 9.03 -1.73 -4.82
C LEU A 327 9.37 -3.02 -4.06
N ARG A 328 10.08 -2.86 -2.93
CA ARG A 328 10.63 -3.99 -2.16
C ARG A 328 9.54 -4.95 -1.63
N TYR A 329 8.40 -4.42 -1.20
CA TYR A 329 7.29 -5.25 -0.73
C TYR A 329 6.73 -6.15 -1.85
N ASP A 330 6.53 -5.60 -3.05
CA ASP A 330 6.06 -6.37 -4.20
C ASP A 330 7.08 -7.46 -4.60
N THR A 331 8.37 -7.12 -4.60
CA THR A 331 9.45 -8.10 -4.85
C THR A 331 9.42 -9.25 -3.84
N ALA A 332 9.19 -8.96 -2.56
CA ALA A 332 9.07 -10.00 -1.54
C ALA A 332 7.82 -10.88 -1.76
N ARG A 333 6.67 -10.28 -2.13
CA ARG A 333 5.43 -11.02 -2.45
C ARG A 333 5.64 -12.01 -3.60
N VAL A 334 6.29 -11.56 -4.69
CA VAL A 334 6.57 -12.43 -5.86
C VAL A 334 7.48 -13.59 -5.44
N ASN A 335 8.59 -13.31 -4.77
CA ASN A 335 9.51 -14.36 -4.30
C ASN A 335 8.82 -15.36 -3.37
N PHE A 336 8.01 -14.90 -2.41
CA PHE A 336 7.31 -15.78 -1.50
C PHE A 336 6.32 -16.69 -2.23
N ALA A 337 5.53 -16.15 -3.15
CA ALA A 337 4.59 -16.92 -3.96
C ALA A 337 5.29 -17.95 -4.86
N PHE A 338 6.38 -17.51 -5.50
CA PHE A 338 7.21 -18.37 -6.33
C PHE A 338 7.77 -19.56 -5.52
N GLY A 339 8.34 -19.27 -4.35
CA GLY A 339 8.84 -20.29 -3.45
C GLY A 339 7.77 -21.29 -3.00
N GLN A 340 6.58 -20.83 -2.65
CA GLN A 340 5.45 -21.71 -2.32
C GLN A 340 5.03 -22.60 -3.50
N THR A 341 5.01 -22.05 -4.71
CA THR A 341 4.67 -22.79 -5.93
C THR A 341 5.74 -23.87 -6.23
N LEU A 342 7.02 -23.51 -6.15
CA LEU A 342 8.12 -24.45 -6.30
C LEU A 342 8.07 -25.59 -5.25
N ARG A 343 7.71 -25.26 -4.02
CA ARG A 343 7.59 -26.24 -2.93
C ARG A 343 6.50 -27.27 -3.21
N ARG A 344 5.32 -26.82 -3.64
CA ARG A 344 4.21 -27.69 -4.04
C ARG A 344 4.60 -28.59 -5.21
N ALA A 345 5.44 -28.12 -6.12
CA ALA A 345 5.99 -28.87 -7.24
C ALA A 345 7.19 -29.78 -6.85
N GLY A 346 7.51 -29.92 -5.56
CA GLY A 346 8.61 -30.77 -5.08
C GLY A 346 10.02 -30.21 -5.30
N LYS A 347 10.16 -28.97 -5.79
CA LYS A 347 11.46 -28.31 -6.06
C LYS A 347 12.03 -27.65 -4.80
N ARG A 348 12.22 -28.46 -3.73
CA ARG A 348 12.54 -27.97 -2.36
C ARG A 348 13.71 -27.00 -2.30
N ARG A 349 14.85 -27.36 -2.89
CA ARG A 349 16.08 -26.56 -2.85
C ARG A 349 15.92 -25.17 -3.47
N GLN A 350 15.20 -25.12 -4.61
CA GLN A 350 14.88 -23.84 -5.26
C GLN A 350 13.87 -23.03 -4.46
N ALA A 351 12.86 -23.69 -3.90
CA ALA A 351 11.87 -23.05 -3.02
C ALA A 351 12.54 -22.36 -1.82
N ASP A 352 13.47 -23.09 -1.15
CA ASP A 352 14.17 -22.58 0.02
C ASP A 352 14.99 -21.32 -0.31
N ALA A 353 15.70 -21.30 -1.44
CA ALA A 353 16.46 -20.14 -1.87
C ALA A 353 15.55 -18.90 -2.08
N VAL A 354 14.44 -19.07 -2.81
CA VAL A 354 13.53 -17.95 -3.14
C VAL A 354 12.77 -17.47 -1.89
N ILE A 355 12.34 -18.41 -1.01
CA ILE A 355 11.67 -18.06 0.25
C ILE A 355 12.64 -17.32 1.19
N SER A 356 13.91 -17.72 1.23
CA SER A 356 14.93 -17.01 2.02
C SER A 356 15.11 -15.58 1.55
N THR A 357 15.18 -15.34 0.23
CA THR A 357 15.19 -13.99 -0.34
C THR A 357 13.97 -13.17 0.07
N ALA A 358 12.77 -13.74 -0.04
CA ALA A 358 11.54 -13.09 0.42
C ALA A 358 11.60 -12.73 1.91
N ARG A 359 12.07 -13.67 2.73
CA ARG A 359 12.20 -13.51 4.18
C ARG A 359 13.13 -12.36 4.55
N GLU A 360 14.29 -12.26 3.90
CA GLU A 360 15.25 -11.18 4.13
C GLU A 360 14.64 -9.81 3.81
N ILE A 361 13.94 -9.69 2.68
CA ILE A 361 13.26 -8.46 2.31
C ILE A 361 12.15 -8.13 3.31
N TYR A 362 11.29 -9.08 3.68
CA TYR A 362 10.24 -8.87 4.68
C TYR A 362 10.80 -8.47 6.04
N LEU A 363 11.91 -9.09 6.47
CA LEU A 363 12.58 -8.76 7.71
C LEU A 363 13.10 -7.31 7.71
N SER A 364 13.73 -6.89 6.62
CA SER A 364 14.22 -5.51 6.46
C SER A 364 13.10 -4.46 6.41
N LEU A 365 11.89 -4.85 6.05
CA LEU A 365 10.69 -4.01 6.06
C LEU A 365 9.95 -4.03 7.42
N GLY A 366 10.32 -4.94 8.32
CA GLY A 366 9.58 -5.18 9.57
C GLY A 366 8.24 -5.90 9.36
N ALA A 367 8.06 -6.62 8.23
CA ALA A 367 6.83 -7.35 7.89
C ALA A 367 6.75 -8.69 8.65
N HIS A 368 6.64 -8.65 9.96
CA HIS A 368 6.73 -9.82 10.85
C HIS A 368 5.70 -10.89 10.54
N THR A 369 4.50 -10.52 10.10
CA THR A 369 3.44 -11.45 9.66
C THR A 369 3.95 -12.36 8.54
N TYR A 370 4.64 -11.80 7.54
CA TYR A 370 5.16 -12.57 6.41
C TYR A 370 6.50 -13.23 6.71
N VAL A 371 7.34 -12.67 7.57
CA VAL A 371 8.54 -13.36 8.11
C VAL A 371 8.13 -14.67 8.76
N ALA A 372 7.11 -14.65 9.64
CA ALA A 372 6.59 -15.86 10.27
C ALA A 372 6.03 -16.89 9.27
N ARG A 373 5.47 -16.44 8.14
CA ARG A 373 5.04 -17.34 7.06
C ARG A 373 6.22 -17.97 6.34
N CYS A 374 7.24 -17.18 5.99
CA CYS A 374 8.48 -17.68 5.40
C CYS A 374 9.13 -18.74 6.31
N ASP A 375 9.21 -18.46 7.62
CA ASP A 375 9.78 -19.40 8.61
C ASP A 375 9.03 -20.73 8.67
N ARG A 376 7.68 -20.71 8.58
CA ARG A 376 6.88 -21.93 8.53
C ARG A 376 7.15 -22.72 7.26
N GLU A 377 7.23 -22.06 6.11
CA GLU A 377 7.56 -22.71 4.84
C GLU A 377 8.96 -23.33 4.86
N LEU A 378 9.97 -22.63 5.34
CA LEU A 378 11.35 -23.11 5.42
C LEU A 378 11.47 -24.31 6.37
N LYS A 379 10.78 -24.28 7.51
CA LYS A 379 10.74 -25.42 8.45
C LYS A 379 10.08 -26.66 7.83
N ALA A 380 8.98 -26.47 7.09
CA ALA A 380 8.31 -27.57 6.39
C ALA A 380 9.19 -28.19 5.29
N GLY A 381 10.19 -27.45 4.77
CA GLY A 381 11.20 -27.93 3.83
C GLY A 381 12.31 -28.76 4.43
N GLY A 382 12.41 -28.87 5.75
CA GLY A 382 13.47 -29.60 6.43
C GLY A 382 14.76 -28.81 6.62
N LEU A 383 14.78 -27.53 6.31
CA LEU A 383 15.83 -26.62 6.75
C LEU A 383 15.60 -26.31 8.23
N HIS A 384 16.17 -27.10 9.11
CA HIS A 384 16.58 -26.57 10.41
C HIS A 384 17.52 -25.42 10.07
N GLN A 385 17.27 -24.22 10.61
CA GLN A 385 18.25 -23.15 10.58
C GLN A 385 19.60 -23.74 10.98
N THR A 386 20.50 -23.92 10.02
CA THR A 386 21.91 -23.98 10.32
C THR A 386 22.19 -22.68 11.05
N ARG A 387 22.54 -22.82 12.32
CA ARG A 387 22.98 -21.71 13.18
C ARG A 387 23.91 -20.82 12.37
N GLY A 388 23.34 -19.75 11.80
CA GLY A 388 24.12 -18.63 11.29
C GLY A 388 24.91 -18.08 12.47
N SER A 389 26.18 -17.81 12.20
CA SER A 389 27.22 -17.27 13.05
C SER A 389 26.74 -16.67 14.39
N ARG A 390 27.34 -17.20 15.45
CA ARG A 390 27.34 -16.60 16.78
C ARG A 390 27.97 -15.22 16.67
N ASP A 391 27.14 -14.21 16.42
CA ASP A 391 27.47 -12.83 16.79
C ASP A 391 26.16 -12.04 16.75
N ASP A 392 25.81 -11.44 17.90
CA ASP A 392 24.67 -10.54 18.16
C ASP A 392 23.26 -11.15 18.29
N VAL A 393 23.05 -12.15 19.12
CA VAL A 393 21.70 -12.50 19.60
C VAL A 393 21.59 -12.10 21.09
N GLY A 394 21.40 -10.82 21.33
CA GLY A 394 20.96 -10.33 22.64
C GLY A 394 19.59 -10.93 23.02
N LEU A 395 19.31 -11.03 24.30
CA LEU A 395 17.99 -11.40 24.81
C LEU A 395 16.98 -10.32 24.42
N THR A 396 15.74 -10.71 24.08
CA THR A 396 14.66 -9.73 23.95
C THR A 396 14.36 -9.07 25.29
N PRO A 397 13.72 -7.89 25.35
CA PRO A 397 13.40 -7.22 26.63
C PRO A 397 12.65 -8.11 27.62
N GLN A 398 11.74 -8.98 27.13
CA GLN A 398 11.04 -9.93 27.97
C GLN A 398 11.91 -11.10 28.44
N GLU A 399 12.75 -11.64 27.56
CA GLU A 399 13.74 -12.66 27.93
C GLU A 399 14.76 -12.09 28.92
N GLU A 400 15.13 -10.81 28.76
CA GLU A 400 16.01 -10.09 29.66
C GLU A 400 15.40 -9.95 31.06
N SER A 401 14.15 -9.54 31.17
CA SER A 401 13.43 -9.43 32.43
C SER A 401 13.34 -10.79 33.14
N VAL A 402 13.00 -11.86 32.41
CA VAL A 402 12.96 -13.22 32.97
C VAL A 402 14.34 -13.66 33.42
N ALA A 403 15.39 -13.45 32.63
CA ALA A 403 16.75 -13.84 32.94
C ALA A 403 17.29 -13.12 34.20
N THR A 404 16.98 -11.83 34.32
CA THR A 404 17.38 -11.00 35.50
C THR A 404 16.74 -11.50 36.78
N LEU A 405 15.41 -11.72 36.78
CA LEU A 405 14.69 -12.21 37.97
C LEU A 405 15.14 -13.63 38.37
N VAL A 406 15.41 -14.48 37.39
CA VAL A 406 15.93 -15.83 37.62
C VAL A 406 17.37 -15.80 38.17
N ALA A 407 18.21 -14.88 37.69
CA ALA A 407 19.57 -14.69 38.23
C ALA A 407 19.56 -14.18 39.67
N GLN A 408 18.55 -13.42 40.07
CA GLN A 408 18.29 -12.98 41.43
C GLN A 408 17.82 -14.12 42.38
N GLY A 409 17.56 -15.30 41.83
CA GLY A 409 17.20 -16.48 42.62
C GLY A 409 15.68 -16.77 42.69
N LEU A 410 14.82 -15.98 42.07
CA LEU A 410 13.37 -16.17 42.11
C LEU A 410 12.95 -17.50 41.42
N SER A 411 12.04 -18.26 42.01
CA SER A 411 11.44 -19.44 41.38
C SER A 411 10.58 -19.08 40.17
N ASN A 412 10.24 -20.04 39.31
CA ASN A 412 9.38 -19.79 38.16
C ASN A 412 7.97 -19.26 38.53
N ARG A 413 7.50 -19.58 39.76
CA ARG A 413 6.23 -19.04 40.27
C ARG A 413 6.37 -17.57 40.67
N GLU A 414 7.45 -17.20 41.31
CA GLU A 414 7.72 -15.81 41.71
C GLU A 414 7.98 -14.93 40.49
N VAL A 415 8.79 -15.40 39.52
CA VAL A 415 8.99 -14.68 38.24
C VAL A 415 7.65 -14.52 37.49
N ALA A 416 6.80 -15.55 37.51
CA ALA A 416 5.49 -15.49 36.90
C ALA A 416 4.57 -14.47 37.57
N ALA A 417 4.60 -14.38 38.87
CA ALA A 417 3.83 -13.39 39.63
C ALA A 417 4.33 -11.96 39.35
N GLU A 418 5.67 -11.76 39.34
CA GLU A 418 6.29 -10.45 39.11
C GLU A 418 6.02 -9.92 37.72
N LEU A 419 6.03 -10.79 36.68
CA LEU A 419 5.83 -10.41 35.29
C LEU A 419 4.37 -10.58 34.81
N TYR A 420 3.43 -10.92 35.67
CA TYR A 420 2.01 -11.14 35.36
C TYR A 420 1.80 -12.17 34.22
N VAL A 421 2.56 -13.26 34.22
CA VAL A 421 2.48 -14.35 33.26
C VAL A 421 2.25 -15.72 33.93
N SER A 422 2.03 -16.77 33.17
CA SER A 422 1.94 -18.12 33.75
C SER A 422 3.33 -18.72 34.03
N PRO A 423 3.48 -19.60 35.04
CA PRO A 423 4.73 -20.32 35.28
C PRO A 423 5.18 -21.15 34.06
N LYS A 424 4.24 -21.61 33.23
CA LYS A 424 4.51 -22.32 31.96
C LYS A 424 5.12 -21.38 30.92
N THR A 425 4.72 -20.13 30.92
CA THR A 425 5.30 -19.06 30.05
C THR A 425 6.74 -18.76 30.48
N VAL A 426 7.02 -18.68 31.78
CA VAL A 426 8.39 -18.52 32.30
C VAL A 426 9.27 -19.69 31.89
N GLN A 427 8.78 -20.91 31.99
CA GLN A 427 9.51 -22.11 31.54
C GLN A 427 9.83 -22.06 30.04
N TYR A 428 8.90 -21.60 29.22
CA TYR A 428 9.12 -21.41 27.80
C TYR A 428 10.22 -20.37 27.50
N TYR A 429 10.20 -19.22 28.20
CA TYR A 429 11.27 -18.23 28.07
C TYR A 429 12.63 -18.77 28.53
N LEU A 430 12.69 -19.49 29.63
CA LEU A 430 13.94 -20.07 30.12
C LEU A 430 14.57 -21.04 29.10
N THR A 431 13.76 -21.86 28.46
CA THR A 431 14.27 -22.76 27.40
C THR A 431 14.92 -21.99 26.25
N ARG A 432 14.34 -20.84 25.87
CA ARG A 432 14.89 -19.97 24.82
C ARG A 432 16.13 -19.20 25.29
N ILE A 433 16.11 -18.68 26.51
CA ILE A 433 17.23 -17.97 27.13
C ILE A 433 18.44 -18.89 27.21
N TYR A 434 18.25 -20.13 27.68
CA TYR A 434 19.32 -21.13 27.75
C TYR A 434 19.93 -21.42 26.39
N ALA A 435 19.08 -21.58 25.38
CA ALA A 435 19.53 -21.79 24.01
C ALA A 435 20.30 -20.60 23.43
N LYS A 436 19.85 -19.36 23.74
CA LYS A 436 20.50 -18.13 23.26
C LYS A 436 21.84 -17.85 23.94
N LEU A 437 21.90 -18.04 25.24
CA LEU A 437 23.11 -17.78 26.03
C LEU A 437 24.09 -18.97 26.09
N GLY A 438 23.72 -20.11 25.52
CA GLY A 438 24.55 -21.31 25.50
C GLY A 438 24.70 -21.97 26.87
N VAL A 439 23.81 -21.66 27.84
CA VAL A 439 23.82 -22.23 29.19
C VAL A 439 22.86 -23.44 29.26
N ARG A 440 23.16 -24.39 30.15
CA ARG A 440 22.41 -25.64 30.28
C ARG A 440 21.55 -25.72 31.53
N SER A 441 21.78 -24.79 32.48
CA SER A 441 21.10 -24.82 33.77
C SER A 441 20.81 -23.43 34.32
N ARG A 442 19.87 -23.40 35.28
CA ARG A 442 19.56 -22.17 36.04
C ARG A 442 20.79 -21.62 36.79
N SER A 443 21.62 -22.52 37.33
CA SER A 443 22.84 -22.16 38.02
C SER A 443 23.87 -21.52 37.10
N GLU A 444 24.00 -22.01 35.87
CA GLU A 444 24.87 -21.43 34.84
C GLU A 444 24.37 -20.06 34.40
N LEU A 445 23.05 -19.87 34.24
CA LEU A 445 22.46 -18.57 33.95
C LEU A 445 22.73 -17.56 35.08
N ALA A 446 22.56 -17.97 36.33
CA ALA A 446 22.85 -17.13 37.50
C ALA A 446 24.33 -16.77 37.61
N ALA A 447 25.24 -17.69 37.27
CA ALA A 447 26.67 -17.44 37.27
C ALA A 447 27.14 -16.48 36.17
N LEU A 448 26.51 -16.55 35.00
CA LEU A 448 26.80 -15.70 33.84
C LEU A 448 26.40 -14.23 34.05
N ARG A 449 25.48 -13.97 35.00
CA ARG A 449 24.90 -12.66 35.26
C ARG A 449 25.26 -12.03 36.65
N ARG A 450 26.18 -12.62 37.31
CA ARG A 450 26.88 -12.03 38.48
C ARG A 450 28.08 -11.20 38.02
#